data_1a012849de3567603ed16930505a60eb
#
_entry.id   1a012849de3567603ed16930505a60eb
#
_cell.length_a   1.000
_cell.length_b   1.000
_cell.length_c   1.000
_cell.angle_alpha   90.00
_cell.angle_beta   90.00
_cell.angle_gamma   90.00
#
_symmetry.space_group_name_H-M   'P 1'
#
loop_
_entity.id
_entity.type
_entity.pdbx_description
1 polymer ?
#
loop_
_entity_poly.entity_id
_entity_poly.type
_entity_poly.pdbx_seq_one_letter_code
_entity_poly.pdbx_strand_id
1 'polypeptide(L)' 'MPADEIDEKILNYLKKQQWPATSEDVAKAINVQWHTAQIHLMKLMAEEKVKFRRVGRQNQWWLNKIYDKHMK' A
#
# COMPACT_ATOMS: atom_id res chain seq x y z
N MET A 1 7.45 7.03 14.75
CA MET A 1 8.11 5.74 14.50
C MET A 1 8.49 5.63 13.04
N PRO A 2 9.73 5.25 12.74
CA PRO A 2 10.15 5.17 11.34
C PRO A 2 9.29 4.25 10.49
N ALA A 3 8.87 3.11 11.06
CA ALA A 3 8.02 2.18 10.31
C ALA A 3 6.69 2.81 9.95
N ASP A 4 6.16 3.64 10.82
CA ASP A 4 4.88 4.29 10.58
C ASP A 4 4.98 5.34 9.49
N GLU A 5 6.15 5.93 9.33
CA GLU A 5 6.37 6.93 8.30
C GLU A 5 6.26 6.32 6.91
N ILE A 6 6.81 5.13 6.72
CA ILE A 6 6.68 4.42 5.45
C ILE A 6 5.24 4.02 5.22
N ASP A 7 4.57 3.52 6.26
CA ASP A 7 3.17 3.12 6.16
C ASP A 7 2.30 4.31 5.73
N GLU A 8 2.53 5.47 6.32
CA GLU A 8 1.77 6.66 5.98
C GLU A 8 1.98 7.07 4.52
N LYS A 9 3.21 6.98 4.05
CA LYS A 9 3.51 7.31 2.67
C LYS A 9 2.78 6.37 1.72
N ILE A 10 2.74 5.08 2.04
CA ILE A 10 2.03 4.09 1.24
C ILE A 10 0.54 4.41 1.20
N LEU A 11 -0.05 4.64 2.37
CA LEU A 11 -1.47 4.90 2.46
C LEU A 11 -1.86 6.17 1.72
N ASN A 12 -1.05 7.22 1.85
CA ASN A 12 -1.31 8.47 1.14
C ASN A 12 -1.21 8.29 -0.37
N TYR A 13 -0.22 7.51 -0.81
CA TYR A 13 -0.08 7.24 -2.25
C TYR A 13 -1.29 6.49 -2.78
N LEU A 14 -1.70 5.42 -2.08
CA LEU A 14 -2.84 4.61 -2.52
C LEU A 14 -4.13 5.40 -2.48
N LYS A 15 -4.26 6.30 -1.53
CA LYS A 15 -5.47 7.13 -1.43
C LYS A 15 -5.65 7.99 -2.66
N LYS A 16 -4.56 8.42 -3.27
CA LYS A 16 -4.61 9.26 -4.46
C LYS A 16 -4.77 8.48 -5.75
N GLN A 17 -4.58 7.18 -5.70
CA GLN A 17 -4.65 6.35 -6.89
C GLN A 17 -6.08 5.94 -7.19
N GLN A 18 -6.47 6.06 -8.45
CA GLN A 18 -7.78 5.59 -8.91
C GLN A 18 -7.74 4.12 -9.31
N TRP A 19 -6.54 3.59 -9.49
CA TRP A 19 -6.34 2.22 -9.94
C TRP A 19 -5.50 1.47 -8.92
N PRO A 20 -5.65 0.14 -8.86
CA PRO A 20 -4.73 -0.64 -8.02
C PRO A 20 -3.29 -0.42 -8.47
N ALA A 21 -2.40 -0.29 -7.51
CA ALA A 21 -0.97 -0.10 -7.78
C ALA A 21 -0.22 -1.39 -7.50
N THR A 22 0.81 -1.66 -8.31
CA THR A 22 1.67 -2.81 -8.04
C THR A 22 2.63 -2.47 -6.91
N SER A 23 3.25 -3.52 -6.32
CA SER A 23 4.27 -3.30 -5.31
C SER A 23 5.40 -2.43 -5.85
N GLU A 24 5.73 -2.62 -7.13
CA GLU A 24 6.78 -1.84 -7.77
C GLU A 24 6.39 -0.37 -7.90
N ASP A 25 5.15 -0.12 -8.28
CA ASP A 25 4.64 1.25 -8.36
C ASP A 25 4.74 1.95 -7.03
N VAL A 26 4.34 1.25 -5.97
CA VAL A 26 4.40 1.81 -4.62
C VAL A 26 5.84 2.10 -4.23
N ALA A 27 6.74 1.14 -4.48
CA ALA A 27 8.15 1.31 -4.12
C ALA A 27 8.75 2.54 -4.80
N LYS A 28 8.45 2.73 -6.07
CA LYS A 28 8.96 3.88 -6.80
C LYS A 28 8.36 5.18 -6.29
N ALA A 29 7.08 5.16 -5.98
CA ALA A 29 6.38 6.37 -5.56
C ALA A 29 6.91 6.91 -4.23
N ILE A 30 7.26 6.03 -3.31
CA ILE A 30 7.74 6.44 -2.00
C ILE A 30 9.26 6.30 -1.85
N ASN A 31 9.93 5.96 -2.96
CA ASN A 31 11.38 5.90 -3.03
C ASN A 31 12.00 4.92 -2.04
N VAL A 32 11.55 3.68 -2.08
CA VAL A 32 12.12 2.59 -1.29
C VAL A 32 12.34 1.40 -2.21
N GLN A 33 13.06 0.41 -1.71
CA GLN A 33 13.29 -0.81 -2.46
C GLN A 33 12.01 -1.63 -2.52
N TRP A 34 11.89 -2.44 -3.58
CA TRP A 34 10.69 -3.23 -3.82
C TRP A 34 10.31 -4.09 -2.61
N HIS A 35 11.26 -4.82 -2.06
CA HIS A 35 10.93 -5.74 -0.96
C HIS A 35 10.53 -5.00 0.31
N THR A 36 11.07 -3.79 0.52
CA THR A 36 10.66 -2.98 1.66
C THR A 36 9.19 -2.59 1.52
N ALA A 37 8.80 -2.13 0.32
CA ALA A 37 7.40 -1.80 0.07
C ALA A 37 6.52 -3.04 0.25
N GLN A 38 6.97 -4.18 -0.25
CA GLN A 38 6.20 -5.42 -0.16
C GLN A 38 5.93 -5.81 1.29
N ILE A 39 6.95 -5.74 2.14
CA ILE A 39 6.82 -6.10 3.55
C ILE A 39 5.80 -5.18 4.23
N HIS A 40 5.91 -3.87 4.00
CA HIS A 40 4.99 -2.93 4.62
C HIS A 40 3.57 -3.07 4.07
N LEU A 41 3.43 -3.36 2.78
CA LEU A 41 2.12 -3.58 2.20
C LEU A 41 1.45 -4.82 2.81
N MET A 42 2.21 -5.88 3.00
CA MET A 42 1.66 -7.09 3.62
C MET A 42 1.26 -6.85 5.07
N LYS A 43 2.04 -6.05 5.77
CA LYS A 43 1.68 -5.66 7.14
C LYS A 43 0.39 -4.86 7.15
N LEU A 44 0.27 -3.90 6.25
CA LEU A 44 -0.94 -3.07 6.16
C LEU A 44 -2.15 -3.91 5.76
N MET A 45 -1.95 -4.92 4.93
CA MET A 45 -3.02 -5.84 4.56
C MET A 45 -3.49 -6.63 5.79
N ALA A 46 -2.55 -7.09 6.59
CA ALA A 46 -2.89 -7.81 7.82
C ALA A 46 -3.66 -6.93 8.79
N GLU A 47 -3.41 -5.63 8.76
CA GLU A 47 -4.13 -4.66 9.58
C GLU A 47 -5.42 -4.19 8.92
N GLU A 48 -5.76 -4.76 7.77
CA GLU A 48 -6.97 -4.45 7.01
C GLU A 48 -7.04 -2.99 6.53
N LYS A 49 -5.91 -2.36 6.38
CA LYS A 49 -5.83 -1.00 5.86
C LYS A 49 -5.74 -0.96 4.35
N VAL A 50 -5.20 -2.00 3.74
CA VAL A 50 -5.12 -2.11 2.29
C VAL A 50 -5.65 -3.47 1.86
N LYS A 51 -6.09 -3.55 0.61
CA LYS A 51 -6.54 -4.78 -0.01
C LYS A 51 -5.55 -5.20 -1.07
N PHE A 52 -5.59 -6.48 -1.39
CA PHE A 52 -4.59 -7.09 -2.26
C PHE A 52 -5.24 -8.06 -3.22
N ARG A 53 -4.72 -8.12 -4.43
CA ARG A 53 -5.10 -9.12 -5.41
C ARG A 53 -3.90 -9.45 -6.27
N ARG A 54 -3.71 -10.72 -6.56
CA ARG A 54 -2.66 -11.15 -7.46
C ARG A 54 -3.24 -11.33 -8.86
N VAL A 55 -2.63 -10.66 -9.83
CA VAL A 55 -3.03 -10.78 -11.23
C VAL A 55 -1.79 -11.21 -12.01
N GLY A 56 -1.80 -12.47 -12.47
CA GLY A 56 -0.63 -13.02 -13.12
C GLY A 56 0.56 -13.01 -12.16
N ARG A 57 1.62 -12.31 -12.55
CA ARG A 57 2.84 -12.20 -11.72
C ARG A 57 2.89 -10.93 -10.90
N GLN A 58 1.84 -10.11 -10.97
CA GLN A 58 1.82 -8.82 -10.29
C GLN A 58 0.93 -8.87 -9.07
N ASN A 59 1.38 -8.22 -8.02
CA ASN A 59 0.59 -8.00 -6.82
C ASN A 59 0.00 -6.61 -6.92
N GLN A 60 -1.32 -6.53 -6.84
CA GLN A 60 -2.02 -5.24 -6.94
C GLN A 60 -2.60 -4.88 -5.58
N TRP A 61 -2.43 -3.63 -5.21
CA TRP A 61 -2.82 -3.12 -3.91
C TRP A 61 -3.70 -1.88 -4.06
N TRP A 62 -4.67 -1.73 -3.15
CA TRP A 62 -5.49 -0.52 -3.11
C TRP A 62 -5.94 -0.29 -1.67
N LEU A 63 -6.32 0.95 -1.40
CA LEU A 63 -6.74 1.32 -0.06
C LEU A 63 -8.09 0.67 0.26
N ASN A 64 -8.19 0.12 1.47
CA ASN A 64 -9.45 -0.42 1.94
C ASN A 64 -10.41 0.74 2.20
N LYS A 65 -11.50 0.80 1.47
CA LYS A 65 -12.44 1.91 1.56
C LYS A 65 -13.07 2.04 2.94
N ILE A 66 -13.25 0.92 3.60
CA ILE A 66 -13.82 0.95 4.95
C ILE A 66 -12.84 1.64 5.90
N TYR A 67 -11.56 1.29 5.79
CA TYR A 67 -10.54 1.95 6.59
C TYR A 67 -10.46 3.44 6.27
N ASP A 68 -10.52 3.77 4.98
CA ASP A 68 -10.44 5.16 4.55
C ASP A 68 -11.56 6.00 5.16
N LYS A 69 -12.76 5.43 5.26
CA LYS A 69 -13.87 6.13 5.89
C LYS A 69 -13.61 6.44 7.35
N HIS A 70 -12.90 5.54 8.02
CA HIS A 70 -12.61 5.72 9.45
C HIS A 70 -11.41 6.61 9.71
N MET A 71 -10.66 6.93 8.68
CA MET A 71 -9.49 7.81 8.81
C MET A 71 -9.85 9.26 9.07
N LYS A 72 -11.04 9.62 8.75
CA LYS A 72 -11.45 11.02 8.85
C LYS A 72 -11.79 11.46 10.25
#